data_05c49cde0222d94d1be66c5ff6ac2115
#
_entry.id   05c49cde0222d94d1be66c5ff6ac2115
#
_cell.length_a   1.000
_cell.length_b   1.000
_cell.length_c   1.000
_cell.angle_alpha   90.00
_cell.angle_beta   90.00
_cell.angle_gamma   90.00
#
_symmetry.space_group_name_H-M   'P 1'
#
loop_
_entity.id
_entity.type
_entity.pdbx_description
1 polymer ?
#
loop_
_entity_poly.entity_id
_entity_poly.type
_entity_poly.pdbx_seq_one_letter_code
_entity_poly.pdbx_strand_id
1 'polypeptide(L)'
;MTPAIRVTIVTVGALLVFGFMALLAWGLANKSPVTGMSGFTRVNQPAPDFALPLFDGATTTLADYRGKPLVINFWASWCGPCRDEARALEQTWRKYRDRGVVFLGPNIQDADRSARSYIAEFGITYPNGRDAQGRMAIDYGVVGMPVTFFVNAEGIVVRRYVGAMPQTILDQWVGELAAGVSPSGATEGANPEGFREIE
;
A
#
# COMPACT_ATOMS: atom_id res chain seq x y z
N MET A 1 -30.03 52.03 15.80
CA MET A 1 -28.91 51.35 16.46
C MET A 1 -27.95 52.39 17.00
N THR A 2 -27.69 52.33 18.28
CA THR A 2 -26.72 53.25 18.93
C THR A 2 -25.29 52.93 18.46
N PRO A 3 -24.38 53.92 18.40
CA PRO A 3 -23.01 53.68 17.97
C PRO A 3 -22.30 52.58 18.79
N ALA A 4 -22.62 52.48 20.06
CA ALA A 4 -22.10 51.42 20.95
C ALA A 4 -22.47 50.02 20.48
N ILE A 5 -23.70 49.77 20.04
CA ILE A 5 -24.15 48.47 19.54
C ILE A 5 -23.42 48.08 18.25
N ARG A 6 -23.17 49.05 17.37
CA ARG A 6 -22.40 48.80 16.13
C ARG A 6 -20.94 48.42 16.42
N VAL A 7 -20.30 49.10 17.36
CA VAL A 7 -18.93 48.78 17.76
C VAL A 7 -18.86 47.39 18.39
N THR A 8 -19.82 47.04 19.26
CA THR A 8 -19.85 45.68 19.87
C THR A 8 -20.03 44.59 18.83
N ILE A 9 -20.94 44.75 17.85
CA ILE A 9 -21.15 43.78 16.78
C ILE A 9 -19.90 43.59 15.92
N VAL A 10 -19.22 44.71 15.57
CA VAL A 10 -17.99 44.64 14.76
C VAL A 10 -16.85 43.98 15.52
N THR A 11 -16.68 44.29 16.81
CA THR A 11 -15.62 43.66 17.63
C THR A 11 -15.87 42.17 17.86
N VAL A 12 -17.11 41.74 18.13
CA VAL A 12 -17.45 40.32 18.27
C VAL A 12 -17.25 39.60 16.94
N GLY A 13 -17.69 40.17 15.83
CA GLY A 13 -17.47 39.60 14.48
C GLY A 13 -15.98 39.43 14.17
N ALA A 14 -15.17 40.46 14.46
CA ALA A 14 -13.72 40.39 14.23
C ALA A 14 -13.03 39.30 15.09
N LEU A 15 -13.46 39.16 16.35
CA LEU A 15 -12.93 38.10 17.24
C LEU A 15 -13.31 36.68 16.77
N LEU A 16 -14.54 36.50 16.26
CA LEU A 16 -14.97 35.23 15.68
C LEU A 16 -14.18 34.85 14.43
N VAL A 17 -13.96 35.82 13.52
CA VAL A 17 -13.17 35.62 12.32
C VAL A 17 -11.71 35.30 12.67
N PHE A 18 -11.13 36.05 13.63
CA PHE A 18 -9.76 35.78 14.06
C PHE A 18 -9.62 34.42 14.74
N GLY A 19 -10.56 34.03 15.60
CA GLY A 19 -10.60 32.70 16.24
C GLY A 19 -10.74 31.57 15.22
N PHE A 20 -11.59 31.76 14.21
CA PHE A 20 -11.74 30.78 13.11
C PHE A 20 -10.45 30.64 12.26
N MET A 21 -9.82 31.76 11.92
CA MET A 21 -8.54 31.76 11.20
C MET A 21 -7.41 31.12 12.00
N ALA A 22 -7.38 31.37 13.32
CA ALA A 22 -6.41 30.72 14.21
C ALA A 22 -6.62 29.19 14.28
N LEU A 23 -7.88 28.76 14.34
CA LEU A 23 -8.24 27.33 14.29
C LEU A 23 -7.84 26.68 12.97
N LEU A 24 -8.09 27.35 11.85
CA LEU A 24 -7.65 26.86 10.53
C LEU A 24 -6.13 26.78 10.42
N ALA A 25 -5.43 27.82 10.87
CA ALA A 25 -3.97 27.84 10.89
C ALA A 25 -3.39 26.73 11.76
N TRP A 26 -3.99 26.52 12.96
CA TRP A 26 -3.60 25.42 13.85
C TRP A 26 -3.86 24.03 13.19
N GLY A 27 -5.03 23.84 12.58
CA GLY A 27 -5.36 22.61 11.84
C GLY A 27 -4.43 22.36 10.66
N LEU A 28 -4.01 23.42 9.95
CA LEU A 28 -3.04 23.32 8.85
C LEU A 28 -1.61 23.01 9.34
N ALA A 29 -1.22 23.57 10.49
CA ALA A 29 0.10 23.32 11.08
C ALA A 29 0.22 21.92 11.72
N ASN A 30 -0.90 21.38 12.22
CA ASN A 30 -0.97 20.05 12.86
C ASN A 30 -1.52 18.97 11.90
N LYS A 31 -1.35 19.14 10.60
CA LYS A 31 -1.68 18.08 9.65
C LYS A 31 -0.85 16.84 9.97
N SER A 32 -1.54 15.74 10.30
CA SER A 32 -0.89 14.44 10.38
C SER A 32 -0.20 14.14 9.04
N PRO A 33 1.05 13.69 9.01
CA PRO A 33 1.79 13.40 7.78
C PRO A 33 1.13 12.33 6.89
N VAL A 34 0.10 11.66 7.41
CA VAL A 34 -0.63 10.56 6.75
C VAL A 34 -1.53 11.02 5.59
N THR A 35 -1.98 12.28 5.56
CA THR A 35 -2.98 12.73 4.57
C THR A 35 -2.42 13.31 3.28
N GLY A 36 -1.11 13.46 3.15
CA GLY A 36 -0.47 14.14 2.02
C GLY A 36 0.17 13.25 0.96
N MET A 37 0.17 11.93 1.10
CA MET A 37 0.99 11.04 0.28
C MET A 37 0.22 9.93 -0.45
N SER A 38 -1.10 9.90 -0.40
CA SER A 38 -1.91 8.98 -1.19
C SER A 38 -1.80 9.34 -2.68
N GLY A 39 -1.27 8.41 -3.47
CA GLY A 39 -1.16 8.53 -4.94
C GLY A 39 0.23 8.79 -5.49
N PHE A 40 1.25 9.00 -4.68
CA PHE A 40 2.62 9.15 -5.17
C PHE A 40 3.34 7.80 -5.29
N THR A 41 4.10 7.66 -6.36
CA THR A 41 5.04 6.56 -6.56
C THR A 41 6.00 6.48 -5.37
N ARG A 42 6.05 5.30 -4.74
CA ARG A 42 6.94 5.02 -3.60
C ARG A 42 8.32 4.52 -4.02
N VAL A 43 8.59 4.47 -5.31
CA VAL A 43 9.87 3.96 -5.82
C VAL A 43 11.02 4.89 -5.40
N ASN A 44 12.14 4.29 -4.99
CA ASN A 44 13.32 4.93 -4.42
C ASN A 44 13.06 5.66 -3.08
N GLN A 45 11.99 5.27 -2.37
CA GLN A 45 11.69 5.76 -1.03
C GLN A 45 11.70 4.61 -0.03
N PRO A 46 11.94 4.89 1.26
CA PRO A 46 11.74 3.90 2.30
C PRO A 46 10.31 3.33 2.26
N ALA A 47 10.19 2.01 2.38
CA ALA A 47 8.90 1.36 2.51
C ALA A 47 8.21 1.90 3.78
N PRO A 48 6.91 2.27 3.70
CA PRO A 48 6.15 2.67 4.88
C PRO A 48 6.10 1.56 5.93
N ASP A 49 6.23 1.93 7.19
CA ASP A 49 6.03 1.01 8.30
C ASP A 49 4.60 0.50 8.34
N PHE A 50 4.44 -0.76 8.74
CA PHE A 50 3.13 -1.37 8.92
C PHE A 50 3.12 -2.34 10.10
N ALA A 51 1.92 -2.62 10.60
CA ALA A 51 1.61 -3.76 11.46
C ALA A 51 0.39 -4.45 10.84
N LEU A 52 0.58 -5.65 10.31
CA LEU A 52 -0.44 -6.41 9.59
C LEU A 52 -0.82 -7.67 10.38
N PRO A 53 -2.06 -7.77 10.89
CA PRO A 53 -2.60 -9.01 11.45
C PRO A 53 -2.70 -10.07 10.35
N LEU A 54 -2.04 -11.21 10.56
CA LEU A 54 -2.04 -12.33 9.62
C LEU A 54 -3.26 -13.24 9.83
N PHE A 55 -3.61 -14.00 8.80
CA PHE A 55 -4.71 -14.97 8.87
C PHE A 55 -4.41 -16.18 9.78
N ASP A 56 -3.16 -16.42 10.16
CA ASP A 56 -2.76 -17.44 11.13
C ASP A 56 -2.86 -16.99 12.60
N GLY A 57 -3.20 -15.71 12.82
CA GLY A 57 -3.35 -15.09 14.15
C GLY A 57 -2.12 -14.35 14.65
N ALA A 58 -0.99 -14.43 13.95
CA ALA A 58 0.19 -13.61 14.25
C ALA A 58 -0.01 -12.16 13.78
N THR A 59 0.90 -11.29 14.16
CA THR A 59 1.03 -9.94 13.57
C THR A 59 2.44 -9.79 13.05
N THR A 60 2.59 -9.27 11.84
CA THR A 60 3.89 -8.98 11.25
C THR A 60 4.06 -7.49 11.00
N THR A 61 5.31 -7.02 11.05
CA THR A 61 5.69 -5.62 10.85
C THR A 61 6.77 -5.52 9.78
N LEU A 62 7.00 -4.34 9.24
CA LEU A 62 8.12 -4.13 8.31
C LEU A 62 9.48 -4.49 8.94
N ALA A 63 9.63 -4.30 10.25
CA ALA A 63 10.86 -4.58 10.98
C ALA A 63 11.26 -6.07 10.95
N ASP A 64 10.29 -6.99 10.84
CA ASP A 64 10.51 -8.44 10.79
C ASP A 64 11.20 -8.87 9.48
N TYR A 65 11.18 -8.01 8.49
CA TYR A 65 11.75 -8.25 7.15
C TYR A 65 13.05 -7.51 6.89
N ARG A 66 13.62 -6.81 7.89
CA ARG A 66 14.90 -6.13 7.72
C ARG A 66 16.00 -7.10 7.31
N GLY A 67 16.80 -6.68 6.34
CA GLY A 67 17.87 -7.51 5.77
C GLY A 67 17.39 -8.58 4.79
N LYS A 68 16.08 -8.62 4.46
CA LYS A 68 15.50 -9.56 3.50
C LYS A 68 14.79 -8.81 2.39
N PRO A 69 14.98 -9.23 1.12
CA PRO A 69 14.13 -8.74 0.04
C PRO A 69 12.67 -9.13 0.28
N LEU A 70 11.74 -8.17 0.09
CA LEU A 70 10.32 -8.35 0.37
C LEU A 70 9.47 -7.96 -0.85
N VAL A 71 8.56 -8.83 -1.24
CA VAL A 71 7.52 -8.58 -2.25
C VAL A 71 6.20 -8.41 -1.53
N ILE A 72 5.54 -7.26 -1.71
CA ILE A 72 4.25 -6.94 -1.09
C ILE A 72 3.21 -6.83 -2.19
N ASN A 73 2.25 -7.76 -2.22
CA ASN A 73 1.16 -7.77 -3.20
C ASN A 73 -0.17 -7.46 -2.51
N PHE A 74 -0.78 -6.32 -2.83
CA PHE A 74 -2.12 -5.95 -2.34
C PHE A 74 -3.20 -6.58 -3.19
N TRP A 75 -4.15 -7.27 -2.54
CA TRP A 75 -5.15 -8.09 -3.20
C TRP A 75 -6.51 -8.12 -2.48
N ALA A 76 -7.54 -8.59 -3.19
CA ALA A 76 -8.83 -8.97 -2.62
C ALA A 76 -9.40 -10.21 -3.34
N SER A 77 -10.24 -10.98 -2.68
CA SER A 77 -10.83 -12.21 -3.24
C SER A 77 -11.78 -11.95 -4.41
N TRP A 78 -12.43 -10.80 -4.42
CA TRP A 78 -13.36 -10.34 -5.46
C TRP A 78 -12.66 -9.65 -6.65
N CYS A 79 -11.35 -9.38 -6.57
CA CYS A 79 -10.57 -8.74 -7.62
C CYS A 79 -10.22 -9.76 -8.71
N GLY A 80 -10.81 -9.63 -9.89
CA GLY A 80 -10.56 -10.53 -11.04
C GLY A 80 -9.08 -10.62 -11.40
N PRO A 81 -8.40 -9.50 -11.72
CA PRO A 81 -6.97 -9.52 -12.05
C PRO A 81 -6.06 -10.08 -10.94
N CYS A 82 -6.45 -9.94 -9.65
CA CYS A 82 -5.72 -10.57 -8.54
C CYS A 82 -5.79 -12.10 -8.62
N ARG A 83 -6.92 -12.64 -9.08
CA ARG A 83 -7.11 -14.08 -9.29
C ARG A 83 -6.26 -14.60 -10.44
N ASP A 84 -6.08 -13.79 -11.48
CA ASP A 84 -5.28 -14.16 -12.64
C ASP A 84 -3.80 -14.34 -12.29
N GLU A 85 -3.24 -13.52 -11.39
CA GLU A 85 -1.83 -13.59 -10.98
C GLU A 85 -1.54 -14.50 -9.77
N ALA A 86 -2.57 -14.93 -9.02
CA ALA A 86 -2.40 -15.63 -7.74
C ALA A 86 -1.50 -16.87 -7.81
N ARG A 87 -1.66 -17.69 -8.86
CA ARG A 87 -0.82 -18.88 -9.08
C ARG A 87 0.62 -18.53 -9.42
N ALA A 88 0.81 -17.47 -10.19
CA ALA A 88 2.12 -16.96 -10.55
C ALA A 88 2.90 -16.50 -9.31
N LEU A 89 2.23 -15.74 -8.42
CA LEU A 89 2.81 -15.29 -7.15
C LEU A 89 3.23 -16.49 -6.27
N GLU A 90 2.38 -17.49 -6.08
CA GLU A 90 2.71 -18.67 -5.28
C GLU A 90 3.86 -19.49 -5.88
N GLN A 91 3.87 -19.68 -7.20
CA GLN A 91 4.96 -20.40 -7.89
C GLN A 91 6.29 -19.67 -7.73
N THR A 92 6.28 -18.36 -7.91
CA THR A 92 7.47 -17.53 -7.74
C THR A 92 7.92 -17.49 -6.30
N TRP A 93 7.01 -17.39 -5.32
CA TRP A 93 7.31 -17.52 -3.90
C TRP A 93 8.06 -18.82 -3.62
N ARG A 94 7.53 -19.97 -4.02
CA ARG A 94 8.17 -21.28 -3.80
C ARG A 94 9.57 -21.39 -4.42
N LYS A 95 9.77 -20.74 -5.57
CA LYS A 95 11.05 -20.73 -6.27
C LYS A 95 12.14 -19.91 -5.54
N TYR A 96 11.74 -18.83 -4.86
CA TYR A 96 12.70 -17.86 -4.33
C TYR A 96 12.77 -17.79 -2.80
N ARG A 97 11.84 -18.40 -2.05
CA ARG A 97 11.84 -18.40 -0.58
C ARG A 97 13.14 -18.92 0.03
N ASP A 98 13.70 -19.98 -0.53
CA ASP A 98 14.95 -20.58 -0.07
C ASP A 98 16.19 -19.75 -0.44
N ARG A 99 15.99 -18.69 -1.23
CA ARG A 99 16.97 -17.65 -1.56
C ARG A 99 16.80 -16.37 -0.72
N GLY A 100 15.99 -16.44 0.33
CA GLY A 100 15.80 -15.37 1.29
C GLY A 100 14.76 -14.31 0.91
N VAL A 101 14.08 -14.44 -0.25
CA VAL A 101 13.00 -13.50 -0.63
C VAL A 101 11.74 -13.84 0.17
N VAL A 102 11.10 -12.83 0.72
CA VAL A 102 9.83 -12.99 1.43
C VAL A 102 8.70 -12.38 0.60
N PHE A 103 7.53 -13.04 0.61
CA PHE A 103 6.29 -12.48 0.05
C PHE A 103 5.32 -12.17 1.17
N LEU A 104 4.55 -11.09 1.01
CA LEU A 104 3.51 -10.66 1.94
C LEU A 104 2.27 -10.23 1.14
N GLY A 105 1.10 -10.76 1.50
CA GLY A 105 -0.18 -10.46 0.85
C GLY A 105 -1.11 -9.66 1.77
N PRO A 106 -1.06 -8.31 1.79
CA PRO A 106 -2.09 -7.52 2.44
C PRO A 106 -3.41 -7.64 1.69
N ASN A 107 -4.42 -8.21 2.37
CA ASN A 107 -5.78 -8.30 1.87
C ASN A 107 -6.57 -7.07 2.30
N ILE A 108 -7.21 -6.38 1.36
CA ILE A 108 -7.93 -5.13 1.59
C ILE A 108 -9.38 -5.22 1.14
N GLN A 109 -10.27 -4.50 1.85
CA GLN A 109 -11.70 -4.38 1.50
C GLN A 109 -12.40 -5.72 1.24
N ASP A 110 -12.13 -6.73 2.06
CA ASP A 110 -12.59 -8.10 1.85
C ASP A 110 -13.21 -8.70 3.12
N ALA A 111 -14.03 -9.72 2.97
CA ALA A 111 -14.51 -10.51 4.08
C ALA A 111 -13.49 -11.60 4.45
N ASP A 112 -13.27 -11.84 5.74
CA ASP A 112 -12.31 -12.84 6.24
C ASP A 112 -12.54 -14.22 5.64
N ARG A 113 -13.79 -14.66 5.57
CA ARG A 113 -14.16 -15.94 4.97
C ARG A 113 -13.79 -16.04 3.49
N SER A 114 -14.04 -14.98 2.73
CA SER A 114 -13.74 -14.92 1.28
C SER A 114 -12.24 -14.91 1.04
N ALA A 115 -11.49 -14.14 1.82
CA ALA A 115 -10.04 -14.10 1.76
C ALA A 115 -9.41 -15.47 2.06
N ARG A 116 -9.87 -16.16 3.11
CA ARG A 116 -9.40 -17.54 3.43
C ARG A 116 -9.75 -18.54 2.35
N SER A 117 -10.95 -18.43 1.75
CA SER A 117 -11.34 -19.31 0.63
C SER A 117 -10.44 -19.09 -0.59
N TYR A 118 -10.09 -17.85 -0.89
CA TYR A 118 -9.15 -17.51 -1.97
C TYR A 118 -7.75 -18.10 -1.70
N ILE A 119 -7.21 -17.92 -0.49
CA ILE A 119 -5.90 -18.50 -0.09
C ILE A 119 -5.91 -20.03 -0.29
N ALA A 120 -6.97 -20.69 0.14
CA ALA A 120 -7.12 -22.14 -0.02
C ALA A 120 -7.27 -22.55 -1.50
N GLU A 121 -8.07 -21.84 -2.28
CA GLU A 121 -8.32 -22.13 -3.70
C GLU A 121 -7.05 -22.07 -4.54
N PHE A 122 -6.20 -21.06 -4.30
CA PHE A 122 -4.95 -20.89 -5.03
C PHE A 122 -3.74 -21.57 -4.39
N GLY A 123 -3.93 -22.21 -3.22
CA GLY A 123 -2.89 -22.91 -2.48
C GLY A 123 -1.77 -21.99 -2.02
N ILE A 124 -2.10 -20.76 -1.65
CA ILE A 124 -1.13 -19.73 -1.26
C ILE A 124 -0.51 -20.08 0.09
N THR A 125 0.83 -20.10 0.16
CA THR A 125 1.59 -20.51 1.35
C THR A 125 2.46 -19.39 1.93
N TYR A 126 2.63 -18.27 1.25
CA TYR A 126 3.29 -17.10 1.84
C TYR A 126 2.37 -16.38 2.82
N PRO A 127 2.93 -15.58 3.76
CA PRO A 127 2.17 -14.83 4.74
C PRO A 127 1.13 -13.91 4.09
N ASN A 128 -0.11 -13.99 4.57
CA ASN A 128 -1.21 -13.12 4.17
C ASN A 128 -1.91 -12.58 5.41
N GLY A 129 -2.32 -11.31 5.36
CA GLY A 129 -2.96 -10.66 6.48
C GLY A 129 -4.02 -9.66 6.05
N ARG A 130 -4.88 -9.27 6.99
CA ARG A 130 -6.01 -8.39 6.70
C ARG A 130 -5.69 -6.95 7.07
N ASP A 131 -5.61 -6.07 6.09
CA ASP A 131 -5.60 -4.62 6.26
C ASP A 131 -7.05 -4.10 6.37
N ALA A 132 -7.70 -4.42 7.50
CA ALA A 132 -9.14 -4.18 7.70
C ALA A 132 -9.54 -2.70 7.58
N GLN A 133 -8.64 -1.80 7.92
CA GLN A 133 -8.86 -0.34 7.89
C GLN A 133 -8.29 0.32 6.65
N GLY A 134 -7.63 -0.45 5.77
CA GLY A 134 -6.97 0.07 4.57
C GLY A 134 -5.77 0.98 4.89
N ARG A 135 -5.24 0.93 6.12
CA ARG A 135 -4.16 1.83 6.52
C ARG A 135 -2.88 1.56 5.74
N MET A 136 -2.48 0.30 5.62
CA MET A 136 -1.31 -0.09 4.84
C MET A 136 -1.50 0.28 3.37
N ALA A 137 -2.69 0.06 2.81
CA ALA A 137 -3.02 0.45 1.44
C ALA A 137 -2.88 1.97 1.22
N ILE A 138 -3.37 2.79 2.17
CA ILE A 138 -3.26 4.25 2.12
C ILE A 138 -1.78 4.69 2.19
N ASP A 139 -1.01 4.14 3.13
CA ASP A 139 0.39 4.51 3.35
C ASP A 139 1.28 4.11 2.16
N TYR A 140 0.94 3.02 1.46
CA TYR A 140 1.60 2.59 0.22
C TYR A 140 1.05 3.28 -1.04
N GLY A 141 0.02 4.12 -0.93
CA GLY A 141 -0.59 4.83 -2.06
C GLY A 141 -1.29 3.89 -3.05
N VAL A 142 -1.93 2.84 -2.55
CA VAL A 142 -2.71 1.87 -3.35
C VAL A 142 -4.05 2.49 -3.71
N VAL A 143 -4.27 2.79 -4.98
CA VAL A 143 -5.51 3.36 -5.53
C VAL A 143 -6.33 2.35 -6.32
N GLY A 144 -5.77 1.16 -6.58
CA GLY A 144 -6.42 0.06 -7.29
C GLY A 144 -5.66 -1.24 -7.06
N MET A 145 -6.24 -2.38 -7.44
CA MET A 145 -5.68 -3.71 -7.23
C MET A 145 -5.64 -4.52 -8.53
N PRO A 146 -4.67 -5.46 -8.62
CA PRO A 146 -3.56 -5.67 -7.71
C PRO A 146 -2.47 -4.62 -7.87
N VAL A 147 -1.69 -4.40 -6.83
CA VAL A 147 -0.44 -3.62 -6.87
C VAL A 147 0.64 -4.39 -6.14
N THR A 148 1.79 -4.55 -6.79
CA THR A 148 2.95 -5.25 -6.22
C THR A 148 4.11 -4.28 -6.00
N PHE A 149 4.64 -4.26 -4.79
CA PHE A 149 5.85 -3.51 -4.42
C PHE A 149 7.00 -4.47 -4.17
N PHE A 150 8.18 -4.08 -4.64
CA PHE A 150 9.43 -4.80 -4.43
C PHE A 150 10.32 -3.96 -3.55
N VAL A 151 10.65 -4.49 -2.37
CA VAL A 151 11.43 -3.81 -1.34
C VAL A 151 12.75 -4.55 -1.20
N ASN A 152 13.86 -3.83 -1.30
CA ASN A 152 15.18 -4.43 -1.13
C ASN A 152 15.52 -4.69 0.36
N ALA A 153 16.66 -5.33 0.62
CA ALA A 153 17.09 -5.68 1.97
C ALA A 153 17.30 -4.45 2.88
N GLU A 154 17.55 -3.29 2.31
CA GLU A 154 17.71 -2.01 3.01
C GLU A 154 16.35 -1.37 3.38
N GLY A 155 15.24 -1.96 2.93
CA GLY A 155 13.88 -1.45 3.20
C GLY A 155 13.44 -0.34 2.23
N ILE A 156 14.10 -0.21 1.08
CA ILE A 156 13.75 0.76 0.04
C ILE A 156 12.85 0.08 -1.00
N VAL A 157 11.76 0.73 -1.39
CA VAL A 157 10.93 0.30 -2.52
C VAL A 157 11.71 0.54 -3.80
N VAL A 158 12.14 -0.52 -4.47
CA VAL A 158 12.93 -0.44 -5.71
C VAL A 158 12.10 -0.56 -6.97
N ARG A 159 10.91 -1.16 -6.87
CA ARG A 159 9.95 -1.31 -7.98
C ARG A 159 8.51 -1.31 -7.51
N ARG A 160 7.62 -0.92 -8.41
CA ARG A 160 6.17 -1.02 -8.26
C ARG A 160 5.57 -1.51 -9.56
N TYR A 161 4.57 -2.39 -9.47
CA TYR A 161 3.79 -2.84 -10.62
C TYR A 161 2.30 -2.70 -10.32
N VAL A 162 1.54 -2.12 -11.25
CA VAL A 162 0.08 -1.91 -11.12
C VAL A 162 -0.64 -2.84 -12.10
N GLY A 163 -1.63 -3.56 -11.61
CA GLY A 163 -2.37 -4.57 -12.36
C GLY A 163 -1.76 -5.97 -12.25
N ALA A 164 -2.41 -6.96 -12.87
CA ALA A 164 -1.96 -8.36 -12.85
C ALA A 164 -0.60 -8.50 -13.53
N MET A 165 0.37 -9.02 -12.78
CA MET A 165 1.74 -9.12 -13.23
C MET A 165 1.98 -10.42 -14.01
N PRO A 166 2.47 -10.35 -15.26
CA PRO A 166 2.85 -11.56 -16.02
C PRO A 166 3.95 -12.36 -15.30
N GLN A 167 3.83 -13.69 -15.32
CA GLN A 167 4.79 -14.61 -14.69
C GLN A 167 6.24 -14.32 -15.07
N THR A 168 6.51 -14.01 -16.35
CA THR A 168 7.85 -13.75 -16.85
C THR A 168 8.49 -12.50 -16.23
N ILE A 169 7.68 -11.43 -16.08
CA ILE A 169 8.13 -10.19 -15.45
C ILE A 169 8.31 -10.38 -13.95
N LEU A 170 7.38 -11.08 -13.30
CA LEU A 170 7.44 -11.40 -11.88
C LEU A 170 8.71 -12.21 -11.56
N ASP A 171 8.99 -13.28 -12.30
CA ASP A 171 10.18 -14.11 -12.13
C ASP A 171 11.48 -13.33 -12.36
N GLN A 172 11.51 -12.47 -13.38
CA GLN A 172 12.66 -11.63 -13.64
C GLN A 172 12.91 -10.67 -12.46
N TRP A 173 11.89 -9.92 -12.06
CA TRP A 173 12.05 -8.88 -11.03
C TRP A 173 12.36 -9.47 -9.66
N VAL A 174 11.75 -10.59 -9.31
CA VAL A 174 12.07 -11.31 -8.06
C VAL A 174 13.48 -11.92 -8.12
N GLY A 175 13.89 -12.41 -9.28
CA GLY A 175 15.26 -12.92 -9.48
C GLY A 175 16.32 -11.84 -9.31
N GLU A 176 16.11 -10.66 -9.87
CA GLU A 176 16.98 -9.49 -9.71
C GLU A 176 16.98 -9.00 -8.25
N LEU A 177 15.81 -8.93 -7.61
CA LEU A 177 15.66 -8.58 -6.20
C LEU A 177 16.45 -9.54 -5.29
N ALA A 178 16.33 -10.86 -5.55
CA ALA A 178 17.07 -11.90 -4.82
C ALA A 178 18.59 -11.82 -5.01
N ALA A 179 19.03 -11.29 -6.14
CA ALA A 179 20.46 -11.09 -6.44
C ALA A 179 21.00 -9.75 -5.89
N GLY A 180 20.15 -8.93 -5.23
CA GLY A 180 20.54 -7.61 -4.75
C GLY A 180 20.79 -6.61 -5.89
N VAL A 181 20.29 -6.89 -7.09
CA VAL A 181 20.45 -6.00 -8.25
C VAL A 181 19.43 -4.87 -8.12
N SER A 182 19.91 -3.65 -7.92
CA SER A 182 19.07 -2.45 -8.01
C SER A 182 18.81 -2.14 -9.48
N PRO A 183 17.54 -1.93 -9.88
CA PRO A 183 17.21 -1.62 -11.25
C PRO A 183 17.81 -0.27 -11.66
N SER A 184 18.43 -0.24 -12.85
CA SER A 184 18.84 1.00 -13.49
C SER A 184 17.70 1.52 -14.36
N GLY A 185 17.03 2.60 -13.97
CA GLY A 185 16.01 3.26 -14.78
C GLY A 185 14.60 3.23 -14.19
N ALA A 186 13.59 3.55 -15.01
CA ALA A 186 12.19 3.60 -14.59
C ALA A 186 11.72 2.23 -14.10
N THR A 187 11.29 2.19 -12.86
CA THR A 187 11.03 0.96 -12.11
C THR A 187 9.55 0.84 -11.75
N GLU A 188 8.72 1.57 -12.49
CA GLU A 188 7.27 1.47 -12.46
C GLU A 188 6.79 0.75 -13.73
N GLY A 189 6.06 -0.35 -13.53
CA GLY A 189 5.41 -1.09 -14.59
C GLY A 189 3.90 -1.05 -14.39
N ALA A 190 3.16 -1.10 -15.49
CA ALA A 190 1.71 -1.27 -15.47
C ALA A 190 1.32 -2.29 -16.55
N ASN A 191 0.26 -3.04 -16.29
CA ASN A 191 -0.37 -3.84 -17.33
C ASN A 191 -1.25 -2.91 -18.18
N PRO A 192 -0.90 -2.62 -19.44
CA PRO A 192 -1.69 -1.72 -20.29
C PRO A 192 -3.09 -2.26 -20.63
N GLU A 193 -3.32 -3.57 -20.45
CA GLU A 193 -4.62 -4.21 -20.70
C GLU A 193 -5.54 -4.25 -19.46
N GLY A 194 -5.03 -3.88 -18.28
CA GLY A 194 -5.74 -3.97 -16.99
C GLY A 194 -6.78 -2.88 -16.73
N PHE A 195 -6.75 -1.79 -17.47
CA PHE A 195 -7.77 -0.74 -17.45
C PHE A 195 -8.72 -0.91 -18.65
N ARG A 196 -9.61 -1.88 -18.61
CA ARG A 196 -10.84 -1.80 -19.40
C ARG A 196 -11.78 -0.87 -18.67
N GLU A 197 -12.05 0.28 -19.26
CA GLU A 197 -13.17 1.12 -18.85
C GLU A 197 -14.44 0.25 -18.89
N ILE A 198 -15.18 0.23 -17.79
CA ILE A 198 -16.50 -0.37 -17.71
C ILE A 198 -17.42 0.67 -18.38
N GLU A 199 -17.81 0.45 -19.63
CA GLU A 199 -18.93 1.12 -20.26
C GLU A 199 -20.26 0.68 -19.62
#